data_b0d5ae4ef09612465c2dfd27bcf805db
#
_entry.id   b0d5ae4ef09612465c2dfd27bcf805db
#
_cell.length_a   1.000
_cell.length_b   1.000
_cell.length_c   1.000
_cell.angle_alpha   90.00
_cell.angle_beta   90.00
_cell.angle_gamma   90.00
#
_symmetry.space_group_name_H-M   'P 1'
#
loop_
_entity.id
_entity.type
_entity.pdbx_description
1 polymer ?
#
loop_
_entity_poly.entity_id
_entity_poly.type
_entity_poly.pdbx_seq_one_letter_code
_entity_poly.pdbx_strand_id
1 'polypeptide(L)'
;PVFVLALAVVVVIVLMVKVVPTFMDIFASYDAELPLITQSLILISNFFRKYIFLIIVVFAAIALIFKLYANTEKGRMNVAKLALKIPVLGNVSLLSAASEFAANLTTLIGAGLQLTRAVSITARVINNYYISQCVGKMTSRLEEGHTLGECMREADCLPDILVDMTAVG
;
A
#
# COMPACT_ATOMS: atom_id res chain seq x y z
N PRO A 1 2.68 10.74 -8.15
CA PRO A 1 4.13 10.76 -7.84
C PRO A 1 4.85 9.50 -8.34
N VAL A 2 4.23 8.31 -8.23
CA VAL A 2 4.85 7.04 -8.66
C VAL A 2 5.17 7.04 -10.17
N PHE A 3 4.29 7.58 -10.99
CA PHE A 3 4.50 7.69 -12.44
C PHE A 3 5.71 8.57 -12.79
N VAL A 4 5.86 9.70 -12.11
CA VAL A 4 6.98 10.63 -12.33
C VAL A 4 8.30 9.97 -11.93
N LEU A 5 8.32 9.26 -10.79
CA LEU A 5 9.49 8.53 -10.32
C LEU A 5 9.87 7.38 -11.27
N ALA A 6 8.89 6.63 -11.75
CA ALA A 6 9.09 5.59 -12.75
C ALA A 6 9.68 6.16 -14.06
N LEU A 7 9.13 7.29 -14.54
CA LEU A 7 9.63 7.97 -15.72
C LEU A 7 11.09 8.43 -15.53
N ALA A 8 11.40 9.03 -14.37
CA ALA A 8 12.77 9.46 -14.06
C ALA A 8 13.76 8.28 -14.08
N VAL A 9 13.39 7.15 -13.50
CA VAL A 9 14.20 5.93 -13.53
C VAL A 9 14.42 5.44 -14.96
N VAL A 10 13.38 5.42 -15.78
CA VAL A 10 13.49 5.02 -17.21
C VAL A 10 14.44 5.95 -17.96
N VAL A 11 14.33 7.27 -17.76
CA VAL A 11 15.24 8.25 -18.40
C VAL A 11 16.69 8.00 -17.99
N VAL A 12 16.96 7.79 -16.70
CA VAL A 12 18.32 7.49 -16.21
C VAL A 12 18.85 6.21 -16.84
N ILE A 13 18.05 5.15 -16.93
CA ILE A 13 18.46 3.88 -17.57
C ILE A 13 18.79 4.11 -19.05
N VAL A 14 17.96 4.87 -19.78
CA VAL A 14 18.20 5.19 -21.20
C VAL A 14 19.51 5.96 -21.38
N LEU A 15 19.77 6.96 -20.52
CA LEU A 15 21.02 7.71 -20.52
C LEU A 15 22.23 6.80 -20.28
N MET A 16 22.15 5.91 -19.30
CA MET A 16 23.23 4.97 -18.97
C MET A 16 23.50 3.96 -20.11
N VAL A 17 22.45 3.49 -20.78
CA VAL A 17 22.59 2.44 -21.82
C VAL A 17 22.95 3.02 -23.19
N LYS A 18 22.50 4.23 -23.51
CA LYS A 18 22.70 4.84 -24.83
C LYS A 18 23.74 5.97 -24.85
N VAL A 19 23.64 6.89 -23.91
CA VAL A 19 24.45 8.12 -23.96
C VAL A 19 25.88 7.88 -23.45
N VAL A 20 26.00 7.18 -22.32
CA VAL A 20 27.32 6.88 -21.74
C VAL A 20 28.27 6.14 -22.74
N PRO A 21 27.82 5.08 -23.44
CA PRO A 21 28.68 4.42 -24.45
C PRO A 21 29.10 5.34 -25.57
N THR A 22 28.23 6.23 -26.06
CA THR A 22 28.57 7.17 -27.13
C THR A 22 29.71 8.11 -26.71
N PHE A 23 29.71 8.57 -25.45
CA PHE A 23 30.80 9.36 -24.93
C PHE A 23 32.08 8.55 -24.79
N MET A 24 32.02 7.27 -24.44
CA MET A 24 33.18 6.39 -24.39
C MET A 24 33.85 6.28 -25.75
N ASP A 25 33.11 6.08 -26.82
CA ASP A 25 33.62 5.98 -28.19
C ASP A 25 34.29 7.29 -28.61
N ILE A 26 33.75 8.44 -28.22
CA ILE A 26 34.34 9.76 -28.47
C ILE A 26 35.68 9.91 -27.72
N PHE A 27 35.73 9.61 -26.42
CA PHE A 27 36.94 9.73 -25.63
C PHE A 27 38.03 8.76 -26.08
N ALA A 28 37.65 7.55 -26.47
CA ALA A 28 38.58 6.57 -27.03
C ALA A 28 39.25 7.04 -28.35
N SER A 29 38.53 7.86 -29.13
CA SER A 29 39.08 8.42 -30.39
C SER A 29 40.07 9.54 -30.17
N TYR A 30 40.14 10.14 -28.99
CA TYR A 30 41.06 11.24 -28.65
C TYR A 30 42.28 10.80 -27.81
N ASP A 31 42.48 9.50 -27.56
CA ASP A 31 43.57 8.95 -26.75
C ASP A 31 43.68 9.62 -25.35
N ALA A 32 42.60 10.14 -24.81
CA ALA A 32 42.55 10.87 -23.56
C ALA A 32 42.31 9.91 -22.38
N GLU A 33 43.14 10.00 -21.35
CA GLU A 33 42.93 9.25 -20.11
C GLU A 33 41.62 9.66 -19.46
N LEU A 34 40.73 8.68 -19.22
CA LEU A 34 39.43 8.89 -18.60
C LEU A 34 39.57 9.17 -17.09
N PRO A 35 38.96 10.22 -16.54
CA PRO A 35 38.94 10.47 -15.11
C PRO A 35 38.34 9.27 -14.35
N LEU A 36 38.82 9.01 -13.13
CA LEU A 36 38.35 7.88 -12.28
C LEU A 36 36.84 7.83 -12.10
N ILE A 37 36.18 9.00 -12.01
CA ILE A 37 34.74 9.12 -11.90
C ILE A 37 34.06 8.57 -13.16
N THR A 38 34.58 8.87 -14.34
CA THR A 38 34.05 8.39 -15.62
C THR A 38 34.24 6.87 -15.76
N GLN A 39 35.38 6.33 -15.30
CA GLN A 39 35.62 4.89 -15.29
C GLN A 39 34.61 4.15 -14.40
N SER A 40 34.28 4.70 -13.21
CA SER A 40 33.26 4.14 -12.32
C SER A 40 31.86 4.16 -12.97
N LEU A 41 31.52 5.24 -13.66
CA LEU A 41 30.25 5.38 -14.38
C LEU A 41 30.14 4.35 -15.52
N ILE A 42 31.22 4.07 -16.21
CA ILE A 42 31.33 3.06 -17.27
C ILE A 42 31.09 1.65 -16.72
N LEU A 43 31.69 1.30 -15.58
CA LEU A 43 31.49 0.01 -14.95
C LEU A 43 30.01 -0.19 -14.58
N ILE A 44 29.39 0.83 -13.99
CA ILE A 44 27.96 0.82 -13.65
C ILE A 44 27.11 0.68 -14.92
N SER A 45 27.40 1.45 -15.96
CA SER A 45 26.68 1.42 -17.23
C SER A 45 26.75 0.04 -17.89
N ASN A 46 27.95 -0.57 -17.94
CA ASN A 46 28.15 -1.91 -18.49
C ASN A 46 27.41 -2.99 -17.68
N PHE A 47 27.38 -2.84 -16.33
CA PHE A 47 26.60 -3.72 -15.48
C PHE A 47 25.10 -3.62 -15.81
N PHE A 48 24.56 -2.42 -15.89
CA PHE A 48 23.16 -2.22 -16.28
C PHE A 48 22.86 -2.75 -17.68
N ARG A 49 23.71 -2.45 -18.66
CA ARG A 49 23.54 -2.92 -20.03
C ARG A 49 23.53 -4.45 -20.12
N LYS A 50 24.42 -5.12 -19.37
CA LYS A 50 24.51 -6.59 -19.37
C LYS A 50 23.32 -7.25 -18.66
N TYR A 51 22.85 -6.65 -17.55
CA TYR A 51 21.85 -7.26 -16.68
C TYR A 51 20.46 -6.62 -16.76
N ILE A 52 20.24 -5.60 -17.63
CA ILE A 52 18.96 -4.88 -17.72
C ILE A 52 17.77 -5.84 -17.93
N PHE A 53 17.91 -6.80 -18.82
CA PHE A 53 16.87 -7.79 -19.09
C PHE A 53 16.60 -8.66 -17.86
N LEU A 54 17.65 -9.10 -17.19
CA LEU A 54 17.54 -9.90 -15.97
C LEU A 54 16.89 -9.09 -14.83
N ILE A 55 17.29 -7.84 -14.67
CA ILE A 55 16.70 -6.93 -13.67
C ILE A 55 15.21 -6.76 -13.93
N ILE A 56 14.80 -6.53 -15.17
CA ILE A 56 13.37 -6.39 -15.55
C ILE A 56 12.62 -7.68 -15.24
N VAL A 57 13.17 -8.84 -15.61
CA VAL A 57 12.52 -10.14 -15.34
C VAL A 57 12.39 -10.40 -13.84
N VAL A 58 13.44 -10.14 -13.07
CA VAL A 58 13.41 -10.31 -11.60
C VAL A 58 12.38 -9.36 -10.96
N PHE A 59 12.34 -8.09 -11.37
CA PHE A 59 11.35 -7.13 -10.87
C PHE A 59 9.92 -7.55 -11.23
N ALA A 60 9.70 -8.00 -12.46
CA ALA A 60 8.40 -8.50 -12.89
C ALA A 60 8.00 -9.77 -12.12
N ALA A 61 8.93 -10.69 -11.87
CA ALA A 61 8.68 -11.88 -11.08
C ALA A 61 8.33 -11.54 -9.61
N ILE A 62 9.09 -10.63 -8.98
CA ILE A 62 8.80 -10.16 -7.62
C ILE A 62 7.42 -9.50 -7.56
N ALA A 63 7.09 -8.61 -8.50
CA ALA A 63 5.80 -7.95 -8.57
C ALA A 63 4.66 -8.95 -8.75
N LEU A 64 4.85 -9.98 -9.58
CA LEU A 64 3.88 -11.03 -9.80
C LEU A 64 3.66 -11.88 -8.53
N ILE A 65 4.74 -12.31 -7.89
CA ILE A 65 4.69 -13.08 -6.64
C ILE A 65 4.00 -12.26 -5.55
N PHE A 66 4.35 -10.98 -5.41
CA PHE A 66 3.72 -10.09 -4.43
C PHE A 66 2.22 -9.91 -4.71
N LYS A 67 1.83 -9.74 -5.97
CA LYS A 67 0.42 -9.64 -6.38
C LYS A 67 -0.35 -10.93 -6.11
N LEU A 68 0.23 -12.08 -6.41
CA LEU A 68 -0.37 -13.38 -6.13
C LEU A 68 -0.51 -13.60 -4.61
N TYR A 69 0.53 -13.29 -3.83
CA TYR A 69 0.48 -13.36 -2.38
C TYR A 69 -0.56 -12.40 -1.78
N ALA A 70 -0.57 -11.14 -2.23
CA ALA A 70 -1.55 -10.15 -1.78
C ALA A 70 -3.01 -10.50 -2.12
N ASN A 71 -3.25 -11.36 -3.11
CA ASN A 71 -4.59 -11.84 -3.45
C ASN A 71 -5.06 -13.01 -2.56
N THR A 72 -4.17 -13.66 -1.82
CA THR A 72 -4.57 -14.69 -0.86
C THR A 72 -5.16 -14.05 0.40
N GLU A 73 -6.10 -14.74 1.09
CA GLU A 73 -6.71 -14.22 2.32
C GLU A 73 -5.68 -13.87 3.39
N LYS A 74 -4.67 -14.73 3.58
CA LYS A 74 -3.57 -14.48 4.52
C LYS A 74 -2.70 -13.30 4.08
N GLY A 75 -2.43 -13.18 2.78
CA GLY A 75 -1.66 -12.09 2.22
C GLY A 75 -2.38 -10.75 2.37
N ARG A 76 -3.67 -10.69 2.03
CA ARG A 76 -4.51 -9.48 2.23
C ARG A 76 -4.52 -9.03 3.68
N MET A 77 -4.66 -9.97 4.62
CA MET A 77 -4.62 -9.68 6.05
C MET A 77 -3.27 -9.13 6.48
N ASN A 78 -2.16 -9.74 6.05
CA ASN A 78 -0.81 -9.32 6.42
C ASN A 78 -0.46 -7.95 5.81
N VAL A 79 -0.80 -7.72 4.55
CA VAL A 79 -0.58 -6.43 3.88
C VAL A 79 -1.41 -5.33 4.54
N ALA A 80 -2.67 -5.60 4.88
CA ALA A 80 -3.54 -4.64 5.57
C ALA A 80 -3.00 -4.27 6.98
N LYS A 81 -2.52 -5.27 7.75
CA LYS A 81 -1.87 -5.05 9.05
C LYS A 81 -0.56 -4.28 8.91
N LEU A 82 0.24 -4.60 7.90
CA LEU A 82 1.51 -3.91 7.65
C LEU A 82 1.27 -2.45 7.27
N ALA A 83 0.27 -2.17 6.45
CA ALA A 83 -0.11 -0.80 6.10
C ALA A 83 -0.48 0.05 7.33
N LEU A 84 -1.14 -0.54 8.33
CA LEU A 84 -1.47 0.14 9.59
C LEU A 84 -0.25 0.38 10.49
N LYS A 85 0.83 -0.40 10.35
CA LYS A 85 2.08 -0.21 11.11
C LYS A 85 2.98 0.90 10.57
N ILE A 86 2.77 1.32 9.34
CA ILE A 86 3.57 2.41 8.75
C ILE A 86 3.13 3.74 9.39
N PRO A 87 4.05 4.49 10.03
CA PRO A 87 3.71 5.72 10.71
C PRO A 87 2.94 6.70 9.90
N VAL A 88 2.43 7.46 9.50
CA VAL A 88 1.67 8.32 8.59
C VAL A 88 0.57 7.56 7.83
N LEU A 89 0.89 6.51 7.09
CA LEU A 89 -0.09 5.77 6.30
C LEU A 89 -1.09 4.99 7.18
N GLY A 90 -0.61 4.45 8.31
CA GLY A 90 -1.45 3.73 9.27
C GLY A 90 -2.49 4.64 9.90
N ASN A 91 -2.08 5.82 10.39
CA ASN A 91 -3.00 6.79 10.96
C ASN A 91 -4.03 7.29 9.94
N VAL A 92 -3.60 7.60 8.72
CA VAL A 92 -4.53 8.02 7.65
C VAL A 92 -5.51 6.88 7.31
N SER A 93 -5.04 5.66 7.19
CA SER A 93 -5.90 4.49 6.90
C SER A 93 -6.90 4.22 8.02
N LEU A 94 -6.46 4.35 9.29
CA LEU A 94 -7.31 4.15 10.45
C LEU A 94 -8.39 5.24 10.56
N LEU A 95 -8.01 6.50 10.40
CA LEU A 95 -8.95 7.63 10.44
C LEU A 95 -9.92 7.60 9.26
N SER A 96 -9.46 7.24 8.07
CA SER A 96 -10.35 7.06 6.91
C SER A 96 -11.36 5.96 7.14
N ALA A 97 -10.94 4.80 7.66
CA ALA A 97 -11.84 3.70 7.98
C ALA A 97 -12.86 4.07 9.06
N ALA A 98 -12.44 4.83 10.08
CA ALA A 98 -13.35 5.34 11.12
C ALA A 98 -14.38 6.31 10.56
N SER A 99 -13.97 7.22 9.69
CA SER A 99 -14.85 8.16 9.01
C SER A 99 -15.83 7.46 8.08
N GLU A 100 -15.36 6.49 7.28
CA GLU A 100 -16.19 5.65 6.42
C GLU A 100 -17.21 4.85 7.25
N PHE A 101 -16.76 4.27 8.37
CA PHE A 101 -17.63 3.55 9.28
C PHE A 101 -18.75 4.44 9.83
N ALA A 102 -18.41 5.59 10.41
CA ALA A 102 -19.39 6.50 11.01
C ALA A 102 -20.38 7.05 9.97
N ALA A 103 -19.88 7.50 8.81
CA ALA A 103 -20.72 8.06 7.75
C ALA A 103 -21.70 7.03 7.16
N ASN A 104 -21.21 5.84 6.83
CA ASN A 104 -22.05 4.79 6.27
C ASN A 104 -23.06 4.29 7.30
N LEU A 105 -22.62 4.08 8.56
CA LEU A 105 -23.52 3.63 9.63
C LEU A 105 -24.64 4.65 9.87
N THR A 106 -24.31 5.93 9.98
CA THR A 106 -25.31 6.99 10.15
C THR A 106 -26.31 7.03 9.00
N THR A 107 -25.82 6.90 7.76
CA THR A 107 -26.69 6.91 6.57
C THR A 107 -27.62 5.70 6.55
N LEU A 108 -27.10 4.51 6.86
CA LEU A 108 -27.89 3.27 6.83
C LEU A 108 -28.92 3.21 7.96
N ILE A 109 -28.56 3.65 9.17
CA ILE A 109 -29.51 3.75 10.29
C ILE A 109 -30.55 4.83 10.01
N GLY A 110 -30.16 5.99 9.47
CA GLY A 110 -31.06 7.05 9.05
C GLY A 110 -32.05 6.62 7.97
N ALA A 111 -31.67 5.63 7.13
CA ALA A 111 -32.55 4.99 6.17
C ALA A 111 -33.45 3.88 6.77
N GLY A 112 -33.41 3.67 8.10
CA GLY A 112 -34.27 2.72 8.82
C GLY A 112 -33.74 1.28 8.83
N LEU A 113 -32.45 1.03 8.48
CA LEU A 113 -31.87 -0.30 8.60
C LEU A 113 -31.60 -0.65 10.07
N GLN A 114 -31.76 -1.93 10.39
CA GLN A 114 -31.35 -2.45 11.70
C GLN A 114 -29.84 -2.33 11.89
N LEU A 115 -29.40 -2.03 13.11
CA LEU A 115 -27.99 -1.79 13.45
C LEU A 115 -27.08 -2.94 13.01
N THR A 116 -27.45 -4.19 13.27
CA THR A 116 -26.68 -5.37 12.87
C THR A 116 -26.44 -5.43 11.36
N ARG A 117 -27.50 -5.15 10.59
CA ARG A 117 -27.41 -5.14 9.12
C ARG A 117 -26.60 -3.96 8.60
N ALA A 118 -26.76 -2.78 9.22
CA ALA A 118 -25.99 -1.59 8.88
C ALA A 118 -24.50 -1.81 9.11
N VAL A 119 -24.09 -2.39 10.24
CA VAL A 119 -22.69 -2.75 10.55
C VAL A 119 -22.15 -3.77 9.55
N SER A 120 -22.90 -4.80 9.21
CA SER A 120 -22.50 -5.82 8.23
C SER A 120 -22.25 -5.24 6.84
N ILE A 121 -23.08 -4.32 6.38
CA ILE A 121 -22.92 -3.62 5.10
C ILE A 121 -21.71 -2.70 5.15
N THR A 122 -21.59 -1.92 6.22
CA THR A 122 -20.47 -0.98 6.42
C THR A 122 -19.13 -1.71 6.43
N ALA A 123 -19.04 -2.88 7.07
CA ALA A 123 -17.83 -3.70 7.07
C ALA A 123 -17.31 -4.03 5.65
N ARG A 124 -18.22 -4.22 4.69
CA ARG A 124 -17.86 -4.57 3.30
C ARG A 124 -17.35 -3.38 2.48
N VAL A 125 -17.65 -2.17 2.90
CA VAL A 125 -17.27 -0.93 2.20
C VAL A 125 -15.91 -0.41 2.67
N ILE A 126 -15.47 -0.77 3.89
CA ILE A 126 -14.20 -0.34 4.46
C ILE A 126 -13.04 -0.88 3.61
N ASN A 127 -12.17 0.04 3.15
CA ASN A 127 -11.06 -0.27 2.25
C ASN A 127 -9.98 -1.18 2.89
N ASN A 128 -9.67 -0.98 4.17
CA ASN A 128 -8.68 -1.80 4.86
C ASN A 128 -9.26 -3.16 5.24
N TYR A 129 -8.70 -4.22 4.64
CA TYR A 129 -9.19 -5.59 4.84
C TYR A 129 -9.16 -6.06 6.30
N TYR A 130 -8.14 -5.67 7.08
CA TYR A 130 -8.07 -6.01 8.50
C TYR A 130 -9.21 -5.36 9.29
N ILE A 131 -9.42 -4.05 9.11
CA ILE A 131 -10.51 -3.32 9.80
C ILE A 131 -11.88 -3.84 9.33
N SER A 132 -12.06 -4.09 8.04
CA SER A 132 -13.27 -4.70 7.47
C SER A 132 -13.62 -6.02 8.16
N GLN A 133 -12.64 -6.91 8.35
CA GLN A 133 -12.85 -8.18 9.03
C GLN A 133 -13.16 -8.00 10.54
N CYS A 134 -12.51 -7.06 11.20
CA CYS A 134 -12.79 -6.73 12.60
C CYS A 134 -14.21 -6.20 12.78
N VAL A 135 -14.61 -5.23 11.95
CA VAL A 135 -15.99 -4.68 11.98
C VAL A 135 -17.01 -5.75 11.61
N GLY A 136 -16.70 -6.63 10.65
CA GLY A 136 -17.57 -7.75 10.30
C GLY A 136 -17.84 -8.70 11.47
N LYS A 137 -16.88 -8.95 12.34
CA LYS A 137 -17.04 -9.80 13.54
C LYS A 137 -17.94 -9.17 14.60
N MET A 138 -18.05 -7.83 14.63
CA MET A 138 -18.97 -7.16 15.56
C MET A 138 -20.43 -7.55 15.30
N THR A 139 -20.78 -7.93 14.06
CA THR A 139 -22.16 -8.29 13.71
C THR A 139 -22.69 -9.44 14.57
N SER A 140 -21.88 -10.49 14.78
CA SER A 140 -22.29 -11.63 15.61
C SER A 140 -22.53 -11.24 17.08
N ARG A 141 -21.67 -10.35 17.62
CA ARG A 141 -21.80 -9.86 18.99
C ARG A 141 -23.05 -8.95 19.17
N LEU A 142 -23.36 -8.15 18.15
CA LEU A 142 -24.57 -7.35 18.13
C LEU A 142 -25.83 -8.23 18.06
N GLU A 143 -25.78 -9.36 17.36
CA GLU A 143 -26.87 -10.36 17.34
C GLU A 143 -27.05 -11.06 18.68
N GLU A 144 -25.98 -11.21 19.47
CA GLU A 144 -26.00 -11.71 20.85
C GLU A 144 -26.58 -10.69 21.84
N GLY A 145 -26.84 -9.45 21.41
CA GLY A 145 -27.48 -8.39 22.23
C GLY A 145 -26.48 -7.44 22.90
N HIS A 146 -25.20 -7.49 22.57
CA HIS A 146 -24.22 -6.50 23.05
C HIS A 146 -24.44 -5.13 22.41
N THR A 147 -24.04 -4.08 23.13
CA THR A 147 -24.11 -2.72 22.60
C THR A 147 -23.03 -2.47 21.55
N LEU A 148 -23.25 -1.52 20.64
CA LEU A 148 -22.27 -1.18 19.61
C LEU A 148 -20.93 -0.72 20.23
N GLY A 149 -20.98 0.11 21.27
CA GLY A 149 -19.79 0.59 21.98
C GLY A 149 -18.97 -0.55 22.62
N GLU A 150 -19.62 -1.56 23.20
CA GLU A 150 -18.95 -2.75 23.72
C GLU A 150 -18.26 -3.56 22.61
N CYS A 151 -18.97 -3.80 21.51
CA CYS A 151 -18.44 -4.51 20.35
C CYS A 151 -17.23 -3.79 19.73
N MET A 152 -17.29 -2.46 19.64
CA MET A 152 -16.18 -1.65 19.11
C MET A 152 -14.97 -1.69 20.03
N ARG A 153 -15.16 -1.61 21.34
CA ARG A 153 -14.08 -1.67 22.34
C ARG A 153 -13.38 -3.03 22.33
N GLU A 154 -14.15 -4.11 22.23
CA GLU A 154 -13.61 -5.46 22.17
C GLU A 154 -12.87 -5.75 20.85
N ALA A 155 -13.34 -5.17 19.75
CA ALA A 155 -12.71 -5.36 18.44
C ALA A 155 -11.35 -4.65 18.30
N ASP A 156 -11.10 -3.59 19.07
CA ASP A 156 -9.83 -2.84 19.15
C ASP A 156 -9.21 -2.54 17.76
N CYS A 157 -10.05 -2.12 16.82
CA CYS A 157 -9.63 -1.88 15.43
C CYS A 157 -10.05 -0.51 14.90
N LEU A 158 -10.70 0.29 15.73
CA LEU A 158 -11.14 1.66 15.44
C LEU A 158 -10.52 2.61 16.46
N PRO A 159 -10.36 3.91 16.14
CA PRO A 159 -9.81 4.89 17.07
C PRO A 159 -10.64 5.00 18.36
N ASP A 160 -9.97 5.11 19.50
CA ASP A 160 -10.60 5.21 20.83
C ASP A 160 -11.64 6.34 20.90
N ILE A 161 -11.36 7.47 20.26
CA ILE A 161 -12.28 8.61 20.23
C ILE A 161 -13.63 8.24 19.60
N LEU A 162 -13.67 7.41 18.58
CA LEU A 162 -14.91 6.95 17.96
C LEU A 162 -15.63 5.95 18.86
N VAL A 163 -14.89 5.06 19.52
CA VAL A 163 -15.41 4.09 20.47
C VAL A 163 -16.06 4.79 21.65
N ASP A 164 -15.38 5.78 22.23
CA ASP A 164 -15.91 6.52 23.39
C ASP A 164 -17.13 7.35 23.02
N MET A 165 -17.12 8.02 21.85
CA MET A 165 -18.32 8.75 21.38
C MET A 165 -19.51 7.84 21.16
N THR A 166 -19.30 6.63 20.64
CA THR A 166 -20.38 5.65 20.40
C THR A 166 -20.89 5.03 21.70
N ALA A 167 -20.05 4.95 22.74
CA ALA A 167 -20.44 4.42 24.05
C ALA A 167 -21.28 5.42 24.87
N VAL A 168 -21.20 6.72 24.59
CA VAL A 168 -21.91 7.79 25.29
C VAL A 168 -23.25 8.14 24.60
N GLY A 169 -23.36 7.94 23.29
CA GLY A 169 -24.56 8.24 22.48
C GLY A 169 -25.44 7.04 22.29
#